data_e67fa8383f5132e84398fe1eb545490d
#
_entry.id   e67fa8383f5132e84398fe1eb545490d
#
_cell.length_a   1.000
_cell.length_b   1.000
_cell.length_c   1.000
_cell.angle_alpha   90.00
_cell.angle_beta   90.00
_cell.angle_gamma   90.00
#
_symmetry.space_group_name_H-M   'P 1'
#
loop_
_entity.id
_entity.type
_entity.pdbx_description
1 polymer ?
#
loop_
_entity_poly.entity_id
_entity_poly.type
_entity_poly.pdbx_seq_one_letter_code
_entity_poly.pdbx_strand_id
1 'polypeptide(L)'
;MRLPPRDHLRGAVALINSRSEQLNSPYSKVLTHAVQNEVVSLDVCQTLETSLTLMSQIRTSIILGHPMVPTPKVWPLSAPTSQTAGEQLVMATSGLLNLRLEWEALSSKSPQYTTEGEILQLLSKAQDLDTRLVTWSHTVPSNWKPIPAAIIPQSVRAAGLFDGRCDCYTDVWVATTWNYYRDSRIVIQNIILSCLHMLPNHNTTATAASSTITIKSLATDICACVPFVLGSQMESVQMNPYKVEYPEAEGRRVTHAHQQTAPLVGGFFLLGYMESLCTSSFGCLKDEQIGWVKGQMQRILQIYTFGMRVVGR
;
A
#
# COMPACT_ATOMS: atom_id res chain seq x y z
N MET A 1 -0.19 25.66 6.13
CA MET A 1 -0.01 25.58 7.59
C MET A 1 1.42 25.14 7.84
N ARG A 2 2.24 25.93 8.54
CA ARG A 2 3.60 25.52 8.89
C ARG A 2 3.49 24.51 10.02
N LEU A 3 4.01 23.29 9.83
CA LEU A 3 4.22 22.35 10.92
C LEU A 3 5.07 23.01 12.00
N PRO A 4 4.83 22.74 13.29
CA PRO A 4 5.67 23.28 14.36
C PRO A 4 7.13 22.91 14.11
N PRO A 5 8.06 23.81 14.39
CA PRO A 5 9.46 23.60 14.02
C PRO A 5 9.98 22.33 14.75
N ARG A 6 10.48 21.38 13.98
CA ARG A 6 11.10 20.10 14.43
C ARG A 6 12.17 20.28 15.52
N ASP A 7 12.74 21.47 15.60
CA ASP A 7 13.82 21.81 16.54
C ASP A 7 13.34 21.91 18.00
N HIS A 8 12.05 22.22 18.25
CA HIS A 8 11.53 22.28 19.62
C HIS A 8 11.38 20.92 20.27
N LEU A 9 11.01 19.90 19.50
CA LEU A 9 10.87 18.51 20.03
C LEU A 9 12.25 17.87 20.25
N ARG A 10 13.18 18.06 19.31
CA ARG A 10 14.58 17.63 19.50
C ARG A 10 15.23 18.32 20.70
N GLY A 11 14.93 19.63 20.89
CA GLY A 11 15.36 20.37 22.07
C GLY A 11 14.76 19.84 23.37
N ALA A 12 13.48 19.48 23.38
CA ALA A 12 12.81 18.88 24.55
C ALA A 12 13.39 17.52 24.90
N VAL A 13 13.64 16.66 23.92
CA VAL A 13 14.29 15.33 24.10
C VAL A 13 15.70 15.49 24.64
N ALA A 14 16.50 16.40 24.07
CA ALA A 14 17.86 16.69 24.55
C ALA A 14 17.86 17.21 25.99
N LEU A 15 16.87 18.06 26.35
CA LEU A 15 16.71 18.60 27.70
C LEU A 15 16.32 17.52 28.72
N ILE A 16 15.45 16.60 28.34
CA ILE A 16 15.02 15.47 29.19
C ILE A 16 16.15 14.50 29.38
N ASN A 17 16.88 14.15 28.32
CA ASN A 17 18.03 13.25 28.40
C ASN A 17 19.18 13.83 29.23
N SER A 18 19.42 15.16 29.16
CA SER A 18 20.43 15.84 29.94
C SER A 18 20.07 16.01 31.43
N ARG A 19 18.79 15.92 31.79
CA ARG A 19 18.28 16.06 33.16
C ARG A 19 17.81 14.75 33.78
N SER A 20 17.81 13.64 33.06
CA SER A 20 17.31 12.34 33.52
C SER A 20 18.02 11.82 34.78
N GLU A 21 19.27 12.23 35.01
CA GLU A 21 20.01 11.86 36.23
C GLU A 21 19.61 12.65 37.49
N GLN A 22 18.88 13.78 37.34
CA GLN A 22 18.54 14.65 38.48
C GLN A 22 17.07 14.57 38.92
N LEU A 23 16.22 13.85 38.19
CA LEU A 23 14.77 13.83 38.43
C LEU A 23 14.30 12.44 38.96
N ASN A 24 14.49 12.19 40.26
CA ASN A 24 14.02 10.96 40.95
C ASN A 24 12.56 11.00 41.39
N SER A 25 11.74 11.85 40.84
CA SER A 25 10.32 11.97 41.18
C SER A 25 9.46 10.99 40.35
N PRO A 26 8.39 10.40 40.91
CA PRO A 26 7.44 9.56 40.16
C PRO A 26 6.83 10.29 38.94
N TYR A 27 6.62 11.60 39.05
CA TYR A 27 6.11 12.45 37.96
C TYR A 27 7.10 12.60 36.82
N SER A 28 8.41 12.62 37.10
CA SER A 28 9.43 12.70 36.05
C SER A 28 9.54 11.42 35.24
N LYS A 29 9.33 10.25 35.88
CA LYS A 29 9.31 8.95 35.20
C LYS A 29 8.10 8.84 34.26
N VAL A 30 6.93 9.32 34.67
CA VAL A 30 5.72 9.35 33.85
C VAL A 30 5.90 10.31 32.67
N LEU A 31 6.49 11.50 32.90
CA LEU A 31 6.76 12.47 31.85
C LEU A 31 7.82 11.97 30.86
N THR A 32 8.88 11.35 31.37
CA THR A 32 9.94 10.74 30.53
C THR A 32 9.35 9.60 29.70
N HIS A 33 8.49 8.77 30.28
CA HIS A 33 7.84 7.67 29.57
C HIS A 33 6.82 8.18 28.52
N ALA A 34 6.07 9.24 28.84
CA ALA A 34 5.16 9.89 27.88
C ALA A 34 5.92 10.52 26.72
N VAL A 35 7.01 11.22 26.98
CA VAL A 35 7.84 11.83 25.92
C VAL A 35 8.63 10.77 25.15
N GLN A 36 9.10 9.69 25.79
CA GLN A 36 9.71 8.57 25.07
C GLN A 36 8.69 7.85 24.18
N ASN A 37 7.45 7.68 24.63
CA ASN A 37 6.39 7.12 23.80
C ASN A 37 6.00 8.05 22.65
N GLU A 38 6.02 9.38 22.87
CA GLU A 38 5.80 10.38 21.82
C GLU A 38 6.95 10.39 20.81
N VAL A 39 8.19 10.25 21.26
CA VAL A 39 9.39 10.16 20.41
C VAL A 39 9.43 8.84 19.65
N VAL A 40 9.10 7.72 20.28
CA VAL A 40 8.95 6.42 19.58
C VAL A 40 7.80 6.48 18.57
N SER A 41 6.70 7.15 18.91
CA SER A 41 5.59 7.42 17.97
C SER A 41 6.04 8.30 16.80
N LEU A 42 6.89 9.31 17.04
CA LEU A 42 7.44 10.19 16.03
C LEU A 42 8.54 9.53 15.18
N ASP A 43 9.38 8.67 15.76
CA ASP A 43 10.35 7.86 15.02
C ASP A 43 9.66 6.80 14.17
N VAL A 44 8.59 6.19 14.69
CA VAL A 44 7.69 5.33 13.92
C VAL A 44 7.00 6.15 12.83
N CYS A 45 6.50 7.35 13.12
CA CYS A 45 5.94 8.25 12.11
C CYS A 45 6.98 8.73 11.10
N GLN A 46 8.24 8.99 11.47
CA GLN A 46 9.30 9.36 10.52
C GLN A 46 9.74 8.19 9.66
N THR A 47 9.82 6.99 10.21
CA THR A 47 10.08 5.77 9.44
C THR A 47 8.87 5.46 8.54
N LEU A 48 7.66 5.70 9.05
CA LEU A 48 6.40 5.64 8.33
C LEU A 48 6.33 6.70 7.21
N GLU A 49 6.63 7.97 7.52
CA GLU A 49 6.66 9.05 6.52
C GLU A 49 7.72 8.78 5.43
N THR A 50 8.90 8.28 5.76
CA THR A 50 9.94 7.95 4.76
C THR A 50 9.53 6.75 3.91
N SER A 51 8.97 5.72 4.50
CA SER A 51 8.50 4.55 3.76
C SER A 51 7.24 4.88 2.96
N LEU A 52 6.30 5.65 3.52
CA LEU A 52 5.12 6.18 2.83
C LEU A 52 5.49 7.13 1.70
N THR A 53 6.43 8.03 1.95
CA THR A 53 6.92 8.97 0.94
C THR A 53 7.61 8.20 -0.18
N LEU A 54 8.41 7.17 0.13
CA LEU A 54 9.06 6.33 -0.85
C LEU A 54 8.04 5.51 -1.65
N MET A 55 7.09 4.84 -0.99
CA MET A 55 6.01 4.09 -1.66
C MET A 55 5.09 5.01 -2.46
N SER A 56 4.75 6.19 -1.94
CA SER A 56 4.00 7.22 -2.64
C SER A 56 4.80 7.78 -3.82
N GLN A 57 6.10 8.03 -3.68
CA GLN A 57 6.97 8.50 -4.76
C GLN A 57 7.14 7.44 -5.84
N ILE A 58 7.42 6.19 -5.47
CA ILE A 58 7.50 5.06 -6.41
C ILE A 58 6.17 4.94 -7.17
N ARG A 59 5.07 4.98 -6.46
CA ARG A 59 3.73 4.88 -7.04
C ARG A 59 3.41 6.09 -7.91
N THR A 60 3.66 7.31 -7.45
CA THR A 60 3.45 8.53 -8.23
C THR A 60 4.33 8.54 -9.47
N SER A 61 5.59 8.11 -9.37
CA SER A 61 6.48 7.95 -10.52
C SER A 61 5.94 6.91 -11.52
N ILE A 62 5.39 5.80 -11.01
CA ILE A 62 4.75 4.78 -11.85
C ILE A 62 3.47 5.32 -12.49
N ILE A 63 2.62 6.05 -11.75
CA ILE A 63 1.33 6.56 -12.25
C ILE A 63 1.53 7.77 -13.19
N LEU A 64 2.42 8.68 -12.86
CA LEU A 64 2.62 9.93 -13.60
C LEU A 64 3.76 9.88 -14.61
N GLY A 65 4.47 8.74 -14.72
CA GLY A 65 5.59 8.60 -15.68
C GLY A 65 6.79 9.51 -15.37
N HIS A 66 6.88 10.08 -14.17
CA HIS A 66 8.00 10.93 -13.80
C HIS A 66 9.20 10.10 -13.31
N PRO A 67 10.44 10.42 -13.73
CA PRO A 67 11.61 9.75 -13.22
C PRO A 67 11.74 9.95 -11.72
N MET A 68 12.05 8.88 -11.01
CA MET A 68 12.34 8.96 -9.56
C MET A 68 13.52 9.91 -9.33
N VAL A 69 13.30 10.96 -8.55
CA VAL A 69 14.41 11.73 -7.99
C VAL A 69 15.16 10.77 -7.04
N PRO A 70 16.49 10.62 -7.20
CA PRO A 70 17.26 9.79 -6.27
C PRO A 70 17.04 10.31 -4.86
N THR A 71 16.33 9.53 -4.03
CA THR A 71 16.22 9.86 -2.60
C THR A 71 17.59 9.75 -1.97
N PRO A 72 18.01 10.73 -1.16
CA PRO A 72 19.27 10.60 -0.41
C PRO A 72 19.22 9.28 0.38
N LYS A 73 20.34 8.56 0.41
CA LYS A 73 20.54 7.31 1.13
C LYS A 73 20.23 7.47 2.63
N VAL A 74 18.97 7.33 3.00
CA VAL A 74 18.52 7.28 4.39
C VAL A 74 17.73 5.99 4.57
N TRP A 75 18.37 4.88 4.21
CA TRP A 75 17.98 3.58 4.70
C TRP A 75 18.98 3.22 5.79
N PRO A 76 18.57 2.87 7.01
CA PRO A 76 19.51 2.35 7.98
C PRO A 76 20.10 1.07 7.41
N LEU A 77 21.37 1.13 7.02
CA LEU A 77 22.20 -0.02 6.69
C LEU A 77 22.39 -0.84 7.97
N SER A 78 21.38 -1.59 8.36
CA SER A 78 21.58 -2.74 9.25
C SER A 78 22.30 -3.80 8.44
N ALA A 79 23.31 -4.40 9.04
CA ALA A 79 24.22 -5.35 8.43
C ALA A 79 23.52 -6.45 7.60
N PRO A 80 24.18 -6.99 6.57
CA PRO A 80 23.58 -7.83 5.53
C PRO A 80 23.37 -9.25 6.01
N THR A 81 22.25 -9.56 6.67
CA THR A 81 21.99 -10.95 7.06
C THR A 81 20.66 -11.54 6.57
N SER A 82 19.72 -10.74 6.07
CA SER A 82 18.63 -11.22 5.18
C SER A 82 17.85 -10.02 4.65
N GLN A 83 17.70 -9.92 3.34
CA GLN A 83 16.76 -8.95 2.75
C GLN A 83 15.36 -9.26 3.26
N THR A 84 14.65 -8.26 3.77
CA THR A 84 13.24 -8.42 4.17
C THR A 84 12.39 -8.73 2.93
N ALA A 85 11.25 -9.38 3.11
CA ALA A 85 10.34 -9.66 1.99
C ALA A 85 9.89 -8.37 1.26
N GLY A 86 9.79 -7.25 1.99
CA GLY A 86 9.51 -5.94 1.40
C GLY A 86 10.63 -5.44 0.48
N GLU A 87 11.89 -5.54 0.92
CA GLU A 87 13.06 -5.18 0.09
C GLU A 87 13.16 -6.07 -1.16
N GLN A 88 12.89 -7.36 -1.02
CA GLN A 88 12.83 -8.29 -2.15
C GLN A 88 11.74 -7.87 -3.16
N LEU A 89 10.58 -7.39 -2.70
CA LEU A 89 9.54 -6.88 -3.59
C LEU A 89 9.99 -5.62 -4.33
N VAL A 90 10.64 -4.66 -3.65
CA VAL A 90 11.20 -3.47 -4.30
C VAL A 90 12.19 -3.86 -5.38
N MET A 91 13.04 -4.86 -5.13
CA MET A 91 13.95 -5.39 -6.15
C MET A 91 13.22 -6.09 -7.29
N ALA A 92 12.16 -6.86 -6.99
CA ALA A 92 11.35 -7.54 -8.00
C ALA A 92 10.59 -6.54 -8.90
N THR A 93 10.16 -5.40 -8.38
CA THR A 93 9.50 -4.33 -9.14
C THR A 93 10.47 -3.40 -9.86
N SER A 94 11.78 -3.58 -9.68
CA SER A 94 12.78 -2.78 -10.41
C SER A 94 12.58 -2.92 -11.92
N GLY A 95 12.43 -1.81 -12.63
CA GLY A 95 12.11 -1.78 -14.05
C GLY A 95 10.63 -1.54 -14.38
N LEU A 96 9.71 -1.58 -13.41
CA LEU A 96 8.29 -1.30 -13.64
C LEU A 96 8.06 0.13 -14.19
N LEU A 97 8.78 1.11 -13.66
CA LEU A 97 8.73 2.49 -14.17
C LEU A 97 9.22 2.56 -15.63
N ASN A 98 10.35 1.91 -15.94
CA ASN A 98 10.88 1.90 -17.30
C ASN A 98 9.91 1.21 -18.27
N LEU A 99 9.34 0.06 -17.85
CA LEU A 99 8.33 -0.64 -18.64
C LEU A 99 7.14 0.26 -18.96
N ARG A 100 6.68 1.04 -17.98
CA ARG A 100 5.58 1.98 -18.15
C ARG A 100 5.93 3.13 -19.10
N LEU A 101 7.11 3.74 -18.93
CA LEU A 101 7.58 4.80 -19.83
C LEU A 101 7.74 4.30 -21.28
N GLU A 102 8.27 3.08 -21.46
CA GLU A 102 8.35 2.45 -22.77
C GLU A 102 6.95 2.22 -23.37
N TRP A 103 5.98 1.77 -22.55
CA TRP A 103 4.59 1.63 -22.98
C TRP A 103 3.97 2.98 -23.36
N GLU A 104 4.14 4.02 -22.55
CA GLU A 104 3.61 5.36 -22.83
C GLU A 104 4.20 5.93 -24.13
N ALA A 105 5.51 5.75 -24.34
CA ALA A 105 6.18 6.14 -25.57
C ALA A 105 5.66 5.36 -26.79
N LEU A 106 5.43 4.04 -26.63
CA LEU A 106 4.91 3.20 -27.72
C LEU A 106 3.45 3.55 -28.04
N SER A 107 2.60 3.69 -27.03
CA SER A 107 1.17 3.97 -27.18
C SER A 107 0.87 5.37 -27.73
N SER A 108 1.81 6.32 -27.58
CA SER A 108 1.71 7.66 -28.14
C SER A 108 2.10 7.75 -29.62
N LYS A 109 2.77 6.72 -30.15
CA LYS A 109 3.11 6.65 -31.56
C LYS A 109 1.86 6.42 -32.43
N SER A 110 1.83 7.02 -33.62
CA SER A 110 0.82 6.65 -34.60
C SER A 110 0.98 5.17 -35.00
N PRO A 111 -0.09 4.42 -35.22
CA PRO A 111 -0.04 2.98 -35.52
C PRO A 111 0.89 2.61 -36.69
N GLN A 112 0.98 3.48 -37.68
CA GLN A 112 1.85 3.31 -38.85
C GLN A 112 3.35 3.35 -38.55
N TYR A 113 3.77 3.88 -37.41
CA TYR A 113 5.17 3.96 -36.97
C TYR A 113 5.50 2.98 -35.86
N THR A 114 4.54 2.16 -35.42
CA THR A 114 4.74 1.14 -34.42
C THR A 114 5.01 -0.18 -35.09
N THR A 115 6.18 -0.76 -34.84
CA THR A 115 6.55 -2.05 -35.42
C THR A 115 6.09 -3.22 -34.50
N GLU A 116 5.75 -4.33 -35.12
CA GLU A 116 5.42 -5.58 -34.40
C GLU A 116 6.58 -6.00 -33.47
N GLY A 117 7.82 -5.83 -33.89
CA GLY A 117 9.01 -6.14 -33.10
C GLY A 117 9.10 -5.32 -31.81
N GLU A 118 8.75 -4.03 -31.84
CA GLU A 118 8.72 -3.18 -30.64
C GLU A 118 7.64 -3.67 -29.64
N ILE A 119 6.45 -4.03 -30.16
CA ILE A 119 5.35 -4.55 -29.34
C ILE A 119 5.75 -5.87 -28.69
N LEU A 120 6.31 -6.81 -29.44
CA LEU A 120 6.77 -8.11 -28.94
C LEU A 120 7.88 -7.97 -27.89
N GLN A 121 8.81 -7.04 -28.09
CA GLN A 121 9.87 -6.76 -27.12
C GLN A 121 9.31 -6.23 -25.80
N LEU A 122 8.36 -5.29 -25.87
CA LEU A 122 7.70 -4.74 -24.67
C LEU A 122 6.86 -5.81 -23.94
N LEU A 123 6.13 -6.64 -24.72
CA LEU A 123 5.37 -7.76 -24.19
C LEU A 123 6.26 -8.76 -23.42
N SER A 124 7.42 -9.13 -24.00
CA SER A 124 8.38 -10.02 -23.34
C SER A 124 8.89 -9.41 -22.02
N LYS A 125 9.28 -8.12 -22.01
CA LYS A 125 9.70 -7.43 -20.79
C LYS A 125 8.62 -7.41 -19.72
N ALA A 126 7.36 -7.20 -20.11
CA ALA A 126 6.22 -7.20 -19.18
C ALA A 126 6.00 -8.61 -18.58
N GLN A 127 6.06 -9.65 -19.38
CA GLN A 127 5.93 -11.04 -18.94
C GLN A 127 7.07 -11.46 -18.00
N ASP A 128 8.30 -11.06 -18.28
CA ASP A 128 9.46 -11.32 -17.43
C ASP A 128 9.30 -10.65 -16.06
N LEU A 129 8.80 -9.41 -16.05
CA LEU A 129 8.57 -8.67 -14.82
C LEU A 129 7.42 -9.29 -14.00
N ASP A 130 6.31 -9.71 -14.65
CA ASP A 130 5.23 -10.43 -13.98
C ASP A 130 5.73 -11.73 -13.35
N THR A 131 6.54 -12.50 -14.08
CA THR A 131 7.14 -13.76 -13.59
C THR A 131 7.99 -13.54 -12.33
N ARG A 132 8.80 -12.46 -12.30
CA ARG A 132 9.58 -12.10 -11.09
C ARG A 132 8.68 -11.80 -9.91
N LEU A 133 7.58 -11.08 -10.11
CA LEU A 133 6.62 -10.78 -9.05
C LEU A 133 5.89 -12.03 -8.57
N VAL A 134 5.48 -12.92 -9.47
CA VAL A 134 4.89 -14.23 -9.11
C VAL A 134 5.87 -15.02 -8.26
N THR A 135 7.14 -15.09 -8.67
CA THR A 135 8.20 -15.79 -7.92
C THR A 135 8.33 -15.21 -6.51
N TRP A 136 8.34 -13.88 -6.36
CA TRP A 136 8.36 -13.25 -5.05
C TRP A 136 7.19 -13.73 -4.17
N SER A 137 5.97 -13.77 -4.69
CA SER A 137 4.80 -14.18 -3.92
C SER A 137 4.87 -15.62 -3.39
N HIS A 138 5.65 -16.47 -4.04
CA HIS A 138 5.89 -17.85 -3.59
C HIS A 138 7.01 -17.95 -2.55
N THR A 139 7.98 -17.03 -2.57
CA THR A 139 9.15 -17.05 -1.68
C THR A 139 8.95 -16.33 -0.35
N VAL A 140 7.87 -15.54 -0.19
CA VAL A 140 7.59 -14.86 1.07
C VAL A 140 7.39 -15.84 2.23
N PRO A 141 7.86 -15.52 3.45
CA PRO A 141 7.65 -16.34 4.63
C PRO A 141 6.17 -16.64 4.89
N SER A 142 5.87 -17.77 5.51
CA SER A 142 4.49 -18.21 5.76
C SER A 142 3.68 -17.22 6.61
N ASN A 143 4.33 -16.54 7.56
CA ASN A 143 3.70 -15.51 8.39
C ASN A 143 3.37 -14.22 7.61
N TRP A 144 3.95 -14.01 6.43
CA TRP A 144 3.62 -12.90 5.53
C TRP A 144 2.42 -13.20 4.62
N LYS A 145 2.09 -14.48 4.42
CA LYS A 145 1.00 -14.87 3.52
C LYS A 145 -0.35 -14.40 4.07
N PRO A 146 -1.25 -13.86 3.21
CA PRO A 146 -2.61 -13.58 3.60
C PRO A 146 -3.33 -14.87 4.00
N ILE A 147 -4.19 -14.81 5.00
CA ILE A 147 -5.00 -15.92 5.48
C ILE A 147 -6.47 -15.45 5.47
N PRO A 148 -7.41 -16.22 4.92
CA PRO A 148 -8.83 -15.90 5.01
C PRO A 148 -9.27 -15.71 6.46
N ALA A 149 -10.13 -14.71 6.71
CA ALA A 149 -10.67 -14.46 8.03
C ALA A 149 -11.61 -15.61 8.44
N ALA A 150 -11.37 -16.17 9.64
CA ALA A 150 -12.25 -17.17 10.27
C ALA A 150 -13.37 -16.47 11.07
N ILE A 151 -13.08 -15.33 11.66
CA ILE A 151 -14.01 -14.54 12.48
C ILE A 151 -14.08 -13.14 11.88
N ILE A 152 -15.29 -12.72 11.48
CA ILE A 152 -15.54 -11.35 11.02
C ILE A 152 -16.63 -10.75 11.92
N PRO A 153 -16.30 -9.75 12.77
CA PRO A 153 -17.27 -9.08 13.63
C PRO A 153 -18.43 -8.49 12.81
N GLN A 154 -19.62 -8.42 13.43
CA GLN A 154 -20.81 -7.88 12.77
C GLN A 154 -20.63 -6.40 12.40
N SER A 155 -19.93 -5.62 13.20
CA SER A 155 -19.57 -4.23 12.92
C SER A 155 -18.69 -4.09 11.66
N VAL A 156 -17.74 -5.01 11.44
CA VAL A 156 -16.89 -5.06 10.24
C VAL A 156 -17.73 -5.44 9.01
N ARG A 157 -18.67 -6.40 9.16
CA ARG A 157 -19.61 -6.76 8.09
C ARG A 157 -20.49 -5.57 7.70
N ALA A 158 -21.01 -4.84 8.69
CA ALA A 158 -21.82 -3.63 8.48
C ALA A 158 -21.03 -2.50 7.81
N ALA A 159 -19.72 -2.39 8.09
CA ALA A 159 -18.85 -1.42 7.45
C ALA A 159 -18.53 -1.73 5.97
N GLY A 160 -18.82 -2.95 5.51
CA GLY A 160 -18.79 -3.37 4.12
C GLY A 160 -17.70 -4.38 3.78
N LEU A 161 -18.13 -5.53 3.27
CA LEU A 161 -17.28 -6.55 2.65
C LEU A 161 -17.53 -6.56 1.15
N PHE A 162 -16.49 -6.78 0.38
CA PHE A 162 -16.65 -7.09 -1.04
C PHE A 162 -16.78 -8.60 -1.20
N ASP A 163 -17.87 -9.05 -1.81
CA ASP A 163 -18.16 -10.48 -2.07
C ASP A 163 -18.06 -11.37 -0.81
N GLY A 164 -18.36 -10.81 0.36
CA GLY A 164 -18.26 -11.51 1.65
C GLY A 164 -16.85 -11.89 2.08
N ARG A 165 -15.82 -11.56 1.32
CA ARG A 165 -14.43 -11.97 1.54
C ARG A 165 -13.65 -10.96 2.40
N CYS A 166 -12.80 -11.52 3.26
CA CYS A 166 -11.81 -10.76 4.02
C CYS A 166 -10.55 -11.61 4.23
N ASP A 167 -9.39 -11.01 3.99
CA ASP A 167 -8.09 -11.62 4.22
C ASP A 167 -7.37 -10.90 5.37
N CYS A 168 -6.80 -11.67 6.29
CA CYS A 168 -6.02 -11.19 7.43
C CYS A 168 -4.52 -11.31 7.14
N TYR A 169 -3.75 -10.38 7.71
CA TYR A 169 -2.29 -10.28 7.58
C TYR A 169 -1.66 -10.23 8.98
N THR A 170 -0.33 -10.25 9.05
CA THR A 170 0.39 -10.07 10.32
C THR A 170 0.17 -8.66 10.88
N ASP A 171 0.22 -7.66 10.00
CA ASP A 171 0.02 -6.25 10.34
C ASP A 171 -0.35 -5.43 9.09
N VAL A 172 -0.56 -4.12 9.29
CA VAL A 172 -0.90 -3.19 8.21
C VAL A 172 0.21 -3.03 7.17
N TRP A 173 1.47 -3.23 7.56
CA TRP A 173 2.62 -3.13 6.65
C TRP A 173 2.67 -4.29 5.68
N VAL A 174 2.48 -5.50 6.19
CA VAL A 174 2.39 -6.71 5.37
C VAL A 174 1.21 -6.59 4.41
N ALA A 175 0.06 -6.12 4.89
CA ALA A 175 -1.11 -5.87 4.05
C ALA A 175 -0.82 -4.88 2.93
N THR A 176 -0.15 -3.76 3.24
CA THR A 176 0.24 -2.72 2.27
C THR A 176 1.26 -3.25 1.27
N THR A 177 2.23 -4.04 1.71
CA THR A 177 3.22 -4.67 0.83
C THR A 177 2.56 -5.60 -0.19
N TRP A 178 1.57 -6.40 0.25
CA TRP A 178 0.78 -7.23 -0.66
C TRP A 178 -0.06 -6.39 -1.64
N ASN A 179 -0.60 -5.26 -1.21
CA ASN A 179 -1.35 -4.39 -2.13
C ASN A 179 -0.42 -3.71 -3.15
N TYR A 180 0.81 -3.37 -2.76
CA TYR A 180 1.83 -2.89 -3.71
C TYR A 180 2.17 -3.96 -4.76
N TYR A 181 2.36 -5.21 -4.36
CA TYR A 181 2.52 -6.34 -5.27
C TYR A 181 1.34 -6.48 -6.24
N ARG A 182 0.11 -6.44 -5.73
CA ARG A 182 -1.11 -6.60 -6.53
C ARG A 182 -1.28 -5.47 -7.55
N ASP A 183 -1.12 -4.23 -7.11
CA ASP A 183 -1.20 -3.05 -7.96
C ASP A 183 -0.13 -3.07 -9.05
N SER A 184 1.11 -3.39 -8.70
CA SER A 184 2.21 -3.55 -9.66
C SER A 184 1.88 -4.58 -10.74
N ARG A 185 1.33 -5.72 -10.37
CA ARG A 185 0.92 -6.75 -11.32
C ARG A 185 -0.26 -6.32 -12.18
N ILE A 186 -1.25 -5.60 -11.61
CA ILE A 186 -2.37 -5.04 -12.39
C ILE A 186 -1.84 -4.11 -13.49
N VAL A 187 -0.89 -3.23 -13.17
CA VAL A 187 -0.25 -2.34 -14.16
C VAL A 187 0.44 -3.15 -15.26
N ILE A 188 1.21 -4.17 -14.89
CA ILE A 188 1.90 -5.04 -15.86
C ILE A 188 0.91 -5.79 -16.75
N GLN A 189 -0.13 -6.39 -16.16
CA GLN A 189 -1.15 -7.13 -16.90
C GLN A 189 -1.94 -6.23 -17.87
N ASN A 190 -2.16 -4.96 -17.52
CA ASN A 190 -2.75 -3.99 -18.43
C ASN A 190 -1.83 -3.67 -19.63
N ILE A 191 -0.52 -3.56 -19.41
CA ILE A 191 0.45 -3.38 -20.51
C ILE A 191 0.46 -4.63 -21.40
N ILE A 192 0.44 -5.84 -20.81
CA ILE A 192 0.34 -7.09 -21.57
C ILE A 192 -0.92 -7.10 -22.43
N LEU A 193 -2.10 -6.81 -21.86
CA LEU A 193 -3.36 -6.74 -22.60
C LEU A 193 -3.29 -5.75 -23.75
N SER A 194 -2.73 -4.57 -23.50
CA SER A 194 -2.60 -3.53 -24.50
C SER A 194 -1.69 -3.96 -25.67
N CYS A 195 -0.55 -4.59 -25.35
CA CYS A 195 0.34 -5.16 -26.39
C CYS A 195 -0.37 -6.24 -27.22
N LEU A 196 -1.12 -7.14 -26.56
CA LEU A 196 -1.86 -8.20 -27.24
C LEU A 196 -2.95 -7.66 -28.17
N HIS A 197 -3.62 -6.57 -27.79
CA HIS A 197 -4.60 -5.90 -28.66
C HIS A 197 -3.98 -5.23 -29.89
N MET A 198 -2.71 -4.84 -29.81
CA MET A 198 -1.98 -4.28 -30.95
C MET A 198 -1.41 -5.35 -31.91
N LEU A 199 -1.53 -6.63 -31.57
CA LEU A 199 -1.03 -7.78 -32.36
C LEU A 199 -2.18 -8.60 -33.00
N PRO A 200 -2.89 -8.08 -34.00
CA PRO A 200 -4.12 -8.68 -34.53
C PRO A 200 -3.92 -10.05 -35.18
N ASN A 201 -2.69 -10.34 -35.66
CA ASN A 201 -2.39 -11.55 -36.42
C ASN A 201 -1.94 -12.73 -35.52
N HIS A 202 -1.85 -12.53 -34.20
CA HIS A 202 -1.44 -13.56 -33.25
C HIS A 202 -2.64 -14.18 -32.56
N ASN A 203 -2.59 -15.47 -32.28
CA ASN A 203 -3.60 -16.13 -31.45
C ASN A 203 -3.40 -15.74 -29.97
N THR A 204 -3.79 -14.52 -29.64
CA THR A 204 -3.56 -13.89 -28.32
C THR A 204 -4.72 -14.09 -27.36
N THR A 205 -5.83 -14.69 -27.81
CA THR A 205 -7.09 -14.81 -27.06
C THR A 205 -6.92 -15.48 -25.70
N ALA A 206 -6.19 -16.59 -25.65
CA ALA A 206 -5.98 -17.32 -24.38
C ALA A 206 -5.15 -16.51 -23.37
N THR A 207 -4.09 -15.84 -23.85
CA THR A 207 -3.22 -14.99 -23.02
C THR A 207 -3.98 -13.75 -22.53
N ALA A 208 -4.77 -13.12 -23.39
CA ALA A 208 -5.60 -11.98 -23.01
C ALA A 208 -6.68 -12.36 -21.96
N ALA A 209 -7.31 -13.52 -22.13
CA ALA A 209 -8.26 -14.05 -21.14
C ALA A 209 -7.57 -14.31 -19.79
N SER A 210 -6.37 -14.90 -19.78
CA SER A 210 -5.56 -15.13 -18.58
C SER A 210 -5.20 -13.83 -17.88
N SER A 211 -4.75 -12.82 -18.62
CA SER A 211 -4.44 -11.50 -18.06
C SER A 211 -5.67 -10.83 -17.43
N THR A 212 -6.81 -10.91 -18.10
CA THR A 212 -8.08 -10.38 -17.58
C THR A 212 -8.49 -11.07 -16.27
N ILE A 213 -8.38 -12.40 -16.20
CA ILE A 213 -8.67 -13.18 -14.99
C ILE A 213 -7.70 -12.75 -13.87
N THR A 214 -6.43 -12.59 -14.18
CA THR A 214 -5.40 -12.15 -13.21
C THR A 214 -5.73 -10.78 -12.64
N ILE A 215 -6.07 -9.79 -13.48
CA ILE A 215 -6.47 -8.45 -13.03
C ILE A 215 -7.67 -8.53 -12.08
N LYS A 216 -8.71 -9.28 -12.44
CA LYS A 216 -9.92 -9.46 -11.61
C LYS A 216 -9.59 -10.08 -10.24
N SER A 217 -8.76 -11.11 -10.23
CA SER A 217 -8.32 -11.76 -8.99
C SER A 217 -7.55 -10.80 -8.09
N LEU A 218 -6.54 -10.11 -8.64
CA LEU A 218 -5.73 -9.16 -7.88
C LEU A 218 -6.56 -7.99 -7.33
N ALA A 219 -7.50 -7.47 -8.11
CA ALA A 219 -8.42 -6.43 -7.66
C ALA A 219 -9.33 -6.93 -6.52
N THR A 220 -9.84 -8.16 -6.62
CA THR A 220 -10.64 -8.78 -5.56
C THR A 220 -9.82 -8.99 -4.29
N ASP A 221 -8.52 -9.35 -4.42
CA ASP A 221 -7.61 -9.48 -3.29
C ASP A 221 -7.30 -8.13 -2.61
N ILE A 222 -7.24 -7.02 -3.37
CA ILE A 222 -7.14 -5.67 -2.79
C ILE A 222 -8.42 -5.35 -2.01
N CYS A 223 -9.60 -5.64 -2.57
CA CYS A 223 -10.87 -5.43 -1.88
C CYS A 223 -10.97 -6.28 -0.59
N ALA A 224 -10.49 -7.54 -0.62
CA ALA A 224 -10.51 -8.43 0.54
C ALA A 224 -9.55 -7.97 1.67
N CYS A 225 -8.55 -7.15 1.37
CA CYS A 225 -7.64 -6.55 2.35
C CYS A 225 -8.29 -5.42 3.16
N VAL A 226 -9.28 -4.71 2.60
CA VAL A 226 -9.87 -3.49 3.18
C VAL A 226 -10.43 -3.71 4.59
N PRO A 227 -11.22 -4.77 4.87
CA PRO A 227 -11.77 -4.99 6.19
C PRO A 227 -10.71 -5.24 7.27
N PHE A 228 -9.57 -5.85 6.92
CA PHE A 228 -8.46 -6.02 7.83
C PHE A 228 -7.78 -4.69 8.16
N VAL A 229 -7.66 -3.78 7.20
CA VAL A 229 -6.96 -2.51 7.38
C VAL A 229 -7.84 -1.46 8.07
N LEU A 230 -9.13 -1.36 7.70
CA LEU A 230 -10.05 -0.36 8.26
C LEU A 230 -10.85 -0.86 9.46
N GLY A 231 -11.00 -2.18 9.63
CA GLY A 231 -11.86 -2.76 10.67
C GLY A 231 -13.29 -2.24 10.59
N SER A 232 -13.89 -2.04 11.76
CA SER A 232 -15.24 -1.46 11.92
C SER A 232 -15.27 0.08 11.88
N GLN A 233 -14.13 0.74 11.59
CA GLN A 233 -14.00 2.18 11.67
C GLN A 233 -14.88 2.90 10.63
N MET A 234 -15.81 3.75 11.10
CA MET A 234 -16.69 4.57 10.25
C MET A 234 -16.43 6.07 10.43
N GLU A 235 -15.83 6.45 11.55
CA GLU A 235 -15.54 7.82 11.93
C GLU A 235 -14.09 7.96 12.42
N SER A 236 -13.60 9.18 12.51
CA SER A 236 -12.26 9.45 13.06
C SER A 236 -12.14 8.98 14.51
N VAL A 237 -11.18 8.10 14.79
CA VAL A 237 -10.94 7.54 16.12
C VAL A 237 -9.89 8.38 16.87
N GLN A 238 -10.08 9.69 16.96
CA GLN A 238 -9.12 10.56 17.68
C GLN A 238 -9.04 10.26 19.18
N MET A 239 -10.04 9.58 19.76
CA MET A 239 -10.13 9.41 21.22
C MET A 239 -10.00 7.97 21.73
N ASN A 240 -10.22 6.94 20.93
CA ASN A 240 -10.09 5.55 21.39
C ASN A 240 -9.93 4.54 20.25
N PRO A 241 -8.69 4.26 19.80
CA PRO A 241 -8.42 3.29 18.74
C PRO A 241 -8.82 1.86 19.12
N TYR A 242 -8.93 1.55 20.41
CA TYR A 242 -9.30 0.20 20.91
C TYR A 242 -10.79 -0.15 20.71
N LYS A 243 -11.63 0.79 20.26
CA LYS A 243 -13.03 0.52 19.91
C LYS A 243 -13.20 -0.05 18.51
N VAL A 244 -12.16 -0.05 17.69
CA VAL A 244 -12.21 -0.61 16.33
C VAL A 244 -12.07 -2.13 16.42
N GLU A 245 -13.08 -2.83 15.92
CA GLU A 245 -13.03 -4.28 15.77
C GLU A 245 -12.41 -4.65 14.43
N TYR A 246 -11.64 -5.72 14.42
CA TYR A 246 -10.95 -6.24 13.24
C TYR A 246 -11.30 -7.71 12.99
N PRO A 247 -11.25 -8.18 11.75
CA PRO A 247 -11.37 -9.60 11.44
C PRO A 247 -10.15 -10.38 11.95
N GLU A 248 -10.35 -11.62 12.34
CA GLU A 248 -9.30 -12.53 12.81
C GLU A 248 -9.26 -13.80 11.96
N ALA A 249 -8.06 -14.29 11.66
CA ALA A 249 -7.84 -15.60 11.03
C ALA A 249 -7.64 -16.67 12.09
N GLU A 250 -7.86 -17.93 11.70
CA GLU A 250 -7.57 -19.05 12.57
C GLU A 250 -6.07 -19.06 12.97
N GLY A 251 -5.81 -19.15 14.27
CA GLY A 251 -4.45 -19.13 14.80
C GLY A 251 -3.72 -17.78 14.70
N ARG A 252 -4.36 -16.72 14.17
CA ARG A 252 -3.76 -15.40 14.05
C ARG A 252 -4.73 -14.33 14.55
N ARG A 253 -4.49 -13.85 15.76
CA ARG A 253 -5.20 -12.70 16.34
C ARG A 253 -4.58 -11.40 15.86
N VAL A 254 -5.40 -10.35 15.85
CA VAL A 254 -4.93 -8.99 15.57
C VAL A 254 -3.95 -8.54 16.65
N THR A 255 -2.77 -8.08 16.24
CA THR A 255 -1.74 -7.61 17.16
C THR A 255 -2.08 -6.25 17.75
N HIS A 256 -1.59 -5.95 18.96
CA HIS A 256 -1.72 -4.63 19.56
C HIS A 256 -1.13 -3.52 18.69
N ALA A 257 0.00 -3.80 18.04
CA ALA A 257 0.63 -2.88 17.09
C ALA A 257 -0.29 -2.56 15.90
N HIS A 258 -1.01 -3.57 15.35
CA HIS A 258 -2.00 -3.34 14.31
C HIS A 258 -3.15 -2.45 14.80
N GLN A 259 -3.70 -2.74 15.98
CA GLN A 259 -4.79 -1.95 16.56
C GLN A 259 -4.41 -0.47 16.79
N GLN A 260 -3.15 -0.20 17.08
CA GLN A 260 -2.65 1.17 17.23
C GLN A 260 -2.39 1.85 15.88
N THR A 261 -1.82 1.13 14.90
CA THR A 261 -1.33 1.71 13.65
C THR A 261 -2.42 1.82 12.60
N ALA A 262 -3.25 0.80 12.43
CA ALA A 262 -4.26 0.74 11.37
C ALA A 262 -5.27 1.91 11.43
N PRO A 263 -5.81 2.32 12.60
CA PRO A 263 -6.71 3.47 12.67
C PRO A 263 -6.07 4.80 12.29
N LEU A 264 -4.75 4.91 12.41
CA LEU A 264 -4.02 6.16 12.16
C LEU A 264 -3.63 6.31 10.68
N VAL A 265 -3.21 5.23 10.03
CA VAL A 265 -2.60 5.32 8.70
C VAL A 265 -3.16 4.33 7.67
N GLY A 266 -3.94 3.34 8.11
CA GLY A 266 -4.41 2.26 7.23
C GLY A 266 -5.17 2.75 6.01
N GLY A 267 -6.05 3.74 6.18
CA GLY A 267 -6.81 4.31 5.06
C GLY A 267 -5.93 5.03 4.05
N PHE A 268 -4.89 5.74 4.50
CA PHE A 268 -3.95 6.40 3.59
C PHE A 268 -3.21 5.38 2.72
N PHE A 269 -2.85 4.22 3.29
CA PHE A 269 -2.22 3.15 2.53
C PHE A 269 -3.14 2.54 1.47
N LEU A 270 -4.45 2.46 1.76
CA LEU A 270 -5.41 1.88 0.83
C LEU A 270 -5.81 2.83 -0.29
N LEU A 271 -5.97 4.12 0.03
CA LEU A 271 -6.61 5.09 -0.85
C LEU A 271 -6.04 5.06 -2.26
N GLY A 272 -4.75 5.04 -2.35
CA GLY A 272 -4.10 5.06 -3.64
C GLY A 272 -4.25 3.78 -4.44
N TYR A 273 -4.28 2.59 -3.84
CA TYR A 273 -4.56 1.35 -4.58
C TYR A 273 -6.01 1.30 -5.06
N MET A 274 -6.94 1.84 -4.27
CA MET A 274 -8.34 1.96 -4.66
C MET A 274 -8.53 2.93 -5.84
N GLU A 275 -7.82 4.05 -5.83
CA GLU A 275 -7.80 4.99 -6.96
C GLU A 275 -7.25 4.32 -8.22
N SER A 276 -6.17 3.55 -8.10
CA SER A 276 -5.61 2.76 -9.20
C SER A 276 -6.63 1.76 -9.76
N LEU A 277 -7.39 1.06 -8.92
CA LEU A 277 -8.46 0.17 -9.39
C LEU A 277 -9.52 0.91 -10.22
N CYS A 278 -9.88 2.13 -9.83
CA CYS A 278 -10.89 2.93 -10.54
C CYS A 278 -10.38 3.45 -11.90
N THR A 279 -9.07 3.67 -12.04
CA THR A 279 -8.49 4.32 -13.21
C THR A 279 -7.76 3.36 -14.16
N SER A 280 -7.15 2.30 -13.62
CA SER A 280 -6.21 1.46 -14.36
C SER A 280 -6.74 0.06 -14.71
N SER A 281 -8.00 -0.26 -14.40
CA SER A 281 -8.53 -1.62 -14.58
C SER A 281 -8.96 -1.98 -16.01
N PHE A 282 -8.69 -1.14 -16.99
CA PHE A 282 -8.94 -1.38 -18.43
C PHE A 282 -10.37 -1.89 -18.73
N GLY A 283 -11.37 -1.50 -17.93
CA GLY A 283 -12.73 -2.01 -18.06
C GLY A 283 -12.91 -3.49 -17.68
N CYS A 284 -11.89 -4.10 -17.06
CA CYS A 284 -11.95 -5.51 -16.63
C CYS A 284 -12.86 -5.72 -15.41
N LEU A 285 -13.01 -4.69 -14.56
CA LEU A 285 -13.79 -4.79 -13.33
C LEU A 285 -15.27 -4.50 -13.60
N LYS A 286 -16.15 -5.13 -12.81
CA LYS A 286 -17.59 -4.88 -12.86
C LYS A 286 -17.93 -3.53 -12.22
N ASP A 287 -18.97 -2.88 -12.69
CA ASP A 287 -19.46 -1.61 -12.13
C ASP A 287 -19.80 -1.72 -10.63
N GLU A 288 -20.29 -2.87 -10.18
CA GLU A 288 -20.55 -3.17 -8.78
C GLU A 288 -19.26 -3.09 -7.93
N GLN A 289 -18.18 -3.69 -8.41
CA GLN A 289 -16.88 -3.63 -7.72
C GLN A 289 -16.32 -2.21 -7.68
N ILE A 290 -16.40 -1.47 -8.80
CA ILE A 290 -15.98 -0.06 -8.87
C ILE A 290 -16.82 0.79 -7.94
N GLY A 291 -18.15 0.58 -7.89
CA GLY A 291 -19.07 1.25 -6.98
C GLY A 291 -18.69 1.01 -5.51
N TRP A 292 -18.40 -0.25 -5.15
CA TRP A 292 -17.94 -0.61 -3.79
C TRP A 292 -16.61 0.07 -3.45
N VAL A 293 -15.61 0.02 -4.35
CA VAL A 293 -14.30 0.69 -4.16
C VAL A 293 -14.49 2.18 -3.91
N LYS A 294 -15.29 2.88 -4.72
CA LYS A 294 -15.60 4.30 -4.52
C LYS A 294 -16.26 4.58 -3.17
N GLY A 295 -17.17 3.70 -2.73
CA GLY A 295 -17.80 3.80 -1.42
C GLY A 295 -16.77 3.69 -0.28
N GLN A 296 -15.81 2.75 -0.37
CA GLN A 296 -14.74 2.63 0.62
C GLN A 296 -13.76 3.81 0.57
N MET A 297 -13.47 4.37 -0.60
CA MET A 297 -12.67 5.60 -0.70
C MET A 297 -13.36 6.78 0.01
N GLN A 298 -14.68 6.95 -0.16
CA GLN A 298 -15.45 7.97 0.55
C GLN A 298 -15.41 7.75 2.07
N ARG A 299 -15.55 6.49 2.52
CA ARG A 299 -15.39 6.10 3.92
C ARG A 299 -14.01 6.49 4.46
N ILE A 300 -12.93 6.19 3.75
CA ILE A 300 -11.56 6.59 4.14
C ILE A 300 -11.46 8.11 4.26
N LEU A 301 -11.97 8.86 3.30
CA LEU A 301 -11.95 10.31 3.35
C LEU A 301 -12.75 10.86 4.54
N GLN A 302 -13.87 10.26 4.92
CA GLN A 302 -14.63 10.64 6.12
C GLN A 302 -13.85 10.38 7.40
N ILE A 303 -13.16 9.23 7.50
CA ILE A 303 -12.36 8.85 8.66
C ILE A 303 -11.17 9.80 8.86
N TYR A 304 -10.45 10.13 7.80
CA TYR A 304 -9.15 10.82 7.89
C TYR A 304 -9.19 12.32 7.59
N THR A 305 -10.25 12.88 7.02
CA THR A 305 -10.32 14.31 6.66
C THR A 305 -10.80 15.25 7.76
N PHE A 306 -11.20 14.74 8.91
CA PHE A 306 -11.66 15.60 10.01
C PHE A 306 -10.60 16.59 10.53
N GLY A 307 -9.30 16.36 10.26
CA GLY A 307 -8.21 17.30 10.56
C GLY A 307 -8.11 18.50 9.62
N MET A 308 -8.74 18.49 8.44
CA MET A 308 -8.66 19.61 7.48
C MET A 308 -9.81 20.63 7.59
N ARG A 309 -10.87 20.35 8.32
CA ARG A 309 -12.01 21.27 8.48
C ARG A 309 -11.82 22.37 9.52
N VAL A 310 -10.72 22.41 10.27
CA VAL A 310 -10.47 23.42 11.32
C VAL A 310 -9.71 24.66 10.79
N VAL A 311 -9.31 24.70 9.52
CA VAL A 311 -8.49 25.80 8.97
C VAL A 311 -9.25 26.67 7.95
N GLY A 312 -10.57 26.54 7.89
CA GLY A 312 -11.42 27.33 6.98
C GLY A 312 -12.54 28.07 7.71
N ARG A 313 -12.21 28.93 8.67
CA ARG A 313 -13.03 30.04 9.11
C ARG A 313 -12.15 31.22 9.51
#